data_ff243d14092a1aca1da68b5a49e663b1
#
_entry.id   ff243d14092a1aca1da68b5a49e663b1
#
_cell.length_a   1.000
_cell.length_b   1.000
_cell.length_c   1.000
_cell.angle_alpha   90.00
_cell.angle_beta   90.00
_cell.angle_gamma   90.00
#
_symmetry.space_group_name_H-M   'P 1'
#
loop_
_entity.id
_entity.type
_entity.pdbx_description
1 polymer ?
#
loop_
_entity_poly.entity_id
_entity_poly.type
_entity_poly.pdbx_seq_one_letter_code
_entity_poly.pdbx_strand_id
1 'polypeptide(L)'
;MRRSTDVTRVALVVPLQGPAGIFGPSCEAVAATAVRAVNDAGVLGREVAVEVVDGGAAPERVGAAVGRLVGEGRVEAVTGWHISAVRHAVAPVTAGRVPYVYTSLYEGGEARPGVFCSGETPARQIAPALRWLRDVCGVRRWFVVGDDYVWPRVSVAVTREFARALDLQLTGTAYVPLGTADYGDVVERVARSDAQGVLLYLVGQDAVAFNRAFAAHGLQDDLVRFTPLMEENMLLASGAEATRNLFVCAAYFRSLATPSALAFGGAYVGHHGPDAPPLNNAAESCYEGLLALAALARRAGSLDVARMAAVADGVGWDGPRGPVAFTGNHLRQRVHLAVADGYDFDVLAEL
;
A
#
# COMPACT_ATOMS: atom_id res chain seq x y z
N MET A 1 -23.91 -28.65 -11.97
CA MET A 1 -24.12 -27.75 -10.81
C MET A 1 -24.46 -26.37 -11.34
N ARG A 2 -25.70 -25.87 -11.16
CA ARG A 2 -26.08 -24.50 -11.56
C ARG A 2 -25.26 -23.54 -10.68
N ARG A 3 -24.42 -22.68 -11.30
CA ARG A 3 -23.78 -21.56 -10.57
C ARG A 3 -24.89 -20.71 -9.98
N SER A 4 -24.82 -20.40 -8.68
CA SER A 4 -25.65 -19.35 -8.08
C SER A 4 -25.27 -18.05 -8.78
N THR A 5 -26.11 -17.54 -9.67
CA THR A 5 -25.88 -16.33 -10.47
C THR A 5 -26.04 -15.04 -9.66
N ASP A 6 -26.32 -15.16 -8.36
CA ASP A 6 -26.71 -14.04 -7.51
C ASP A 6 -25.55 -13.41 -6.73
N VAL A 7 -24.36 -13.98 -6.73
CA VAL A 7 -23.21 -13.50 -5.96
C VAL A 7 -22.00 -13.30 -6.88
N THR A 8 -21.44 -12.07 -6.88
CA THR A 8 -20.14 -11.76 -7.47
C THR A 8 -19.03 -12.09 -6.46
N ARG A 9 -18.18 -13.06 -6.78
CA ARG A 9 -17.08 -13.47 -5.92
C ARG A 9 -15.78 -12.77 -6.35
N VAL A 10 -15.12 -12.15 -5.37
CA VAL A 10 -13.85 -11.43 -5.55
C VAL A 10 -12.75 -12.12 -4.75
N ALA A 11 -11.64 -12.48 -5.36
CA ALA A 11 -10.48 -12.93 -4.61
C ALA A 11 -9.84 -11.72 -3.91
N LEU A 12 -9.79 -11.77 -2.58
CA LEU A 12 -9.10 -10.78 -1.75
C LEU A 12 -7.72 -11.33 -1.41
N VAL A 13 -6.69 -10.80 -2.06
CA VAL A 13 -5.30 -11.23 -1.83
C VAL A 13 -4.66 -10.30 -0.82
N VAL A 14 -4.50 -10.77 0.42
CA VAL A 14 -3.92 -10.01 1.53
C VAL A 14 -2.90 -10.87 2.30
N PRO A 15 -1.82 -10.30 2.85
CA PRO A 15 -0.80 -11.09 3.51
C PRO A 15 -1.27 -11.53 4.90
N LEU A 16 -1.27 -12.84 5.14
CA LEU A 16 -1.62 -13.42 6.44
C LEU A 16 -0.39 -13.98 7.18
N GLN A 17 0.77 -13.96 6.52
CA GLN A 17 2.05 -14.42 7.06
C GLN A 17 3.23 -13.63 6.48
N GLY A 18 4.44 -13.94 6.97
CA GLY A 18 5.68 -13.28 6.55
C GLY A 18 5.77 -11.82 7.04
N PRO A 19 6.76 -11.04 6.55
CA PRO A 19 6.97 -9.66 7.01
C PRO A 19 5.76 -8.75 6.84
N ALA A 20 5.00 -8.93 5.74
CA ALA A 20 3.78 -8.17 5.47
C ALA A 20 2.55 -8.67 6.25
N GLY A 21 2.62 -9.81 6.95
CA GLY A 21 1.50 -10.40 7.69
C GLY A 21 0.89 -9.49 8.75
N ILE A 22 1.66 -8.52 9.24
CA ILE A 22 1.19 -7.50 10.18
C ILE A 22 -0.01 -6.67 9.63
N PHE A 23 -0.19 -6.59 8.32
CA PHE A 23 -1.30 -5.86 7.68
C PHE A 23 -2.59 -6.70 7.56
N GLY A 24 -2.47 -8.03 7.59
CA GLY A 24 -3.55 -8.97 7.29
C GLY A 24 -4.84 -8.69 8.07
N PRO A 25 -4.81 -8.63 9.42
CA PRO A 25 -6.02 -8.42 10.22
C PRO A 25 -6.77 -7.14 9.88
N SER A 26 -6.06 -6.03 9.66
CA SER A 26 -6.65 -4.76 9.27
C SER A 26 -7.24 -4.81 7.85
N CYS A 27 -6.52 -5.44 6.91
CA CYS A 27 -6.98 -5.59 5.53
C CYS A 27 -8.27 -6.43 5.43
N GLU A 28 -8.36 -7.55 6.16
CA GLU A 28 -9.56 -8.39 6.19
C GLU A 28 -10.75 -7.64 6.79
N ALA A 29 -10.56 -6.97 7.93
CA ALA A 29 -11.61 -6.22 8.59
C ALA A 29 -12.14 -5.07 7.72
N VAL A 30 -11.23 -4.31 7.09
CA VAL A 30 -11.61 -3.21 6.19
C VAL A 30 -12.30 -3.73 4.93
N ALA A 31 -11.84 -4.85 4.35
CA ALA A 31 -12.51 -5.47 3.20
C ALA A 31 -13.95 -5.91 3.54
N ALA A 32 -14.21 -6.42 4.75
CA ALA A 32 -15.57 -6.74 5.20
C ALA A 32 -16.45 -5.48 5.25
N THR A 33 -15.92 -4.36 5.73
CA THR A 33 -16.62 -3.06 5.71
C THR A 33 -16.90 -2.59 4.29
N ALA A 34 -15.95 -2.76 3.36
CA ALA A 34 -16.10 -2.40 1.96
C ALA A 34 -17.16 -3.25 1.25
N VAL A 35 -17.18 -4.57 1.50
CA VAL A 35 -18.21 -5.49 0.97
C VAL A 35 -19.60 -5.04 1.40
N ARG A 36 -19.77 -4.68 2.67
CA ARG A 36 -21.07 -4.16 3.17
C ARG A 36 -21.44 -2.86 2.42
N ALA A 37 -20.53 -1.90 2.33
CA ALA A 37 -20.81 -0.62 1.65
C ALA A 37 -21.19 -0.81 0.16
N VAL A 38 -20.49 -1.70 -0.56
CA VAL A 38 -20.80 -2.00 -1.97
C VAL A 38 -22.16 -2.71 -2.10
N ASN A 39 -22.49 -3.62 -1.19
CA ASN A 39 -23.75 -4.34 -1.19
C ASN A 39 -24.91 -3.43 -0.84
N ASP A 40 -24.78 -2.57 0.19
CA ASP A 40 -25.81 -1.60 0.57
C ASP A 40 -26.10 -0.61 -0.55
N ALA A 41 -25.07 -0.23 -1.30
CA ALA A 41 -25.21 0.64 -2.47
C ALA A 41 -25.80 -0.06 -3.71
N GLY A 42 -25.85 -1.40 -3.73
CA GLY A 42 -26.43 -2.20 -4.82
C GLY A 42 -25.75 -2.01 -6.18
N VAL A 43 -24.49 -1.55 -6.21
CA VAL A 43 -23.80 -1.04 -7.40
C VAL A 43 -23.67 -2.08 -8.51
N LEU A 44 -23.49 -3.36 -8.16
CA LEU A 44 -23.27 -4.45 -9.11
C LEU A 44 -24.57 -5.20 -9.49
N GLY A 45 -25.72 -4.84 -8.88
CA GLY A 45 -26.99 -5.53 -9.08
C GLY A 45 -27.00 -6.99 -8.58
N ARG A 46 -25.90 -7.42 -7.96
CA ARG A 46 -25.71 -8.73 -7.33
C ARG A 46 -24.93 -8.54 -6.02
N GLU A 47 -25.12 -9.44 -5.07
CA GLU A 47 -24.35 -9.44 -3.84
C GLU A 47 -22.86 -9.67 -4.14
N VAL A 48 -21.98 -8.96 -3.44
CA VAL A 48 -20.51 -9.15 -3.48
C VAL A 48 -20.09 -9.98 -2.27
N ALA A 49 -19.25 -10.98 -2.50
CA ALA A 49 -18.57 -11.72 -1.45
C ALA A 49 -17.08 -11.85 -1.78
N VAL A 50 -16.25 -11.86 -0.76
CA VAL A 50 -14.80 -12.04 -0.92
C VAL A 50 -14.38 -13.47 -0.57
N GLU A 51 -13.40 -13.98 -1.30
CA GLU A 51 -12.67 -15.20 -1.00
C GLU A 51 -11.22 -14.82 -0.71
N VAL A 52 -10.79 -15.02 0.56
CA VAL A 52 -9.46 -14.60 1.01
C VAL A 52 -8.38 -15.55 0.48
N VAL A 53 -7.32 -14.99 -0.08
CA VAL A 53 -6.12 -15.69 -0.51
C VAL A 53 -4.92 -15.11 0.23
N ASP A 54 -4.15 -15.97 0.89
CA ASP A 54 -2.96 -15.53 1.62
C ASP A 54 -1.86 -15.01 0.68
N GLY A 55 -1.77 -13.69 0.58
CA GLY A 55 -0.76 -12.96 -0.19
C GLY A 55 0.62 -12.89 0.48
N GLY A 56 0.78 -13.41 1.69
CA GLY A 56 2.06 -13.49 2.40
C GLY A 56 2.85 -14.77 2.09
N ALA A 57 2.25 -15.72 1.38
CA ALA A 57 2.93 -16.91 0.90
C ALA A 57 3.91 -16.58 -0.26
N ALA A 58 4.72 -17.57 -0.67
CA ALA A 58 5.62 -17.43 -1.82
C ALA A 58 4.85 -16.96 -3.07
N PRO A 59 5.34 -15.97 -3.84
CA PRO A 59 4.62 -15.35 -4.95
C PRO A 59 4.05 -16.33 -5.96
N GLU A 60 4.81 -17.38 -6.30
CA GLU A 60 4.41 -18.41 -7.26
C GLU A 60 3.22 -19.23 -6.73
N ARG A 61 3.16 -19.48 -5.42
CA ARG A 61 2.05 -20.18 -4.77
C ARG A 61 0.79 -19.33 -4.80
N VAL A 62 0.92 -18.04 -4.54
CA VAL A 62 -0.21 -17.08 -4.60
C VAL A 62 -0.74 -16.98 -6.03
N GLY A 63 0.16 -16.81 -7.02
CA GLY A 63 -0.20 -16.79 -8.43
C GLY A 63 -0.92 -18.07 -8.87
N ALA A 64 -0.44 -19.26 -8.44
CA ALA A 64 -1.08 -20.53 -8.74
C ALA A 64 -2.47 -20.66 -8.06
N ALA A 65 -2.63 -20.19 -6.82
CA ALA A 65 -3.90 -20.20 -6.12
C ALA A 65 -4.94 -19.32 -6.82
N VAL A 66 -4.59 -18.07 -7.12
CA VAL A 66 -5.47 -17.15 -7.86
C VAL A 66 -5.77 -17.70 -9.26
N GLY A 67 -4.76 -18.23 -9.96
CA GLY A 67 -4.92 -18.82 -11.29
C GLY A 67 -5.93 -20.00 -11.31
N ARG A 68 -5.95 -20.83 -10.27
CA ARG A 68 -6.98 -21.89 -10.11
C ARG A 68 -8.37 -21.29 -9.92
N LEU A 69 -8.54 -20.34 -8.99
CA LEU A 69 -9.82 -19.70 -8.73
C LEU A 69 -10.41 -19.06 -10.00
N VAL A 70 -9.57 -18.36 -10.76
CA VAL A 70 -9.95 -17.76 -12.04
C VAL A 70 -10.25 -18.85 -13.09
N GLY A 71 -9.43 -19.88 -13.18
CA GLY A 71 -9.59 -20.97 -14.14
C GLY A 71 -10.86 -21.80 -13.92
N GLU A 72 -11.22 -22.04 -12.67
CA GLU A 72 -12.44 -22.74 -12.26
C GLU A 72 -13.69 -21.81 -12.30
N GLY A 73 -13.50 -20.52 -12.55
CA GLY A 73 -14.52 -19.49 -12.54
C GLY A 73 -15.18 -19.36 -11.17
N ARG A 74 -14.44 -19.57 -10.10
CA ARG A 74 -14.87 -19.39 -8.71
C ARG A 74 -14.91 -17.92 -8.34
N VAL A 75 -14.04 -17.11 -8.95
CA VAL A 75 -14.00 -15.67 -8.76
C VAL A 75 -14.12 -14.94 -10.09
N GLU A 76 -14.73 -13.76 -10.06
CA GLU A 76 -14.99 -12.90 -11.22
C GLU A 76 -14.11 -11.65 -11.22
N ALA A 77 -13.39 -11.38 -10.11
CA ALA A 77 -12.47 -10.27 -9.96
C ALA A 77 -11.41 -10.60 -8.89
N VAL A 78 -10.34 -9.79 -8.86
CA VAL A 78 -9.27 -9.88 -7.86
C VAL A 78 -8.97 -8.49 -7.32
N THR A 79 -8.75 -8.38 -6.01
CA THR A 79 -8.23 -7.14 -5.38
C THR A 79 -7.45 -7.47 -4.12
N GLY A 80 -6.84 -6.47 -3.49
CA GLY A 80 -6.18 -6.58 -2.19
C GLY A 80 -4.77 -6.02 -2.17
N TRP A 81 -4.28 -5.84 -0.95
CA TRP A 81 -2.93 -5.35 -0.67
C TRP A 81 -1.95 -6.52 -0.54
N HIS A 82 -0.87 -6.48 -1.28
CA HIS A 82 0.25 -7.44 -1.22
C HIS A 82 1.48 -6.87 -1.95
N ILE A 83 2.64 -7.44 -1.71
CA ILE A 83 3.91 -6.94 -2.27
C ILE A 83 3.97 -7.08 -3.79
N SER A 84 4.80 -6.25 -4.45
CA SER A 84 4.96 -6.26 -5.92
C SER A 84 5.39 -7.62 -6.50
N ALA A 85 6.17 -8.41 -5.75
CA ALA A 85 6.54 -9.76 -6.20
C ALA A 85 5.30 -10.66 -6.40
N VAL A 86 4.31 -10.54 -5.50
CA VAL A 86 3.02 -11.25 -5.64
C VAL A 86 2.22 -10.70 -6.82
N ARG A 87 2.17 -9.36 -7.02
CA ARG A 87 1.53 -8.78 -8.21
C ARG A 87 2.11 -9.36 -9.51
N HIS A 88 3.44 -9.50 -9.58
CA HIS A 88 4.11 -10.08 -10.75
C HIS A 88 3.70 -11.53 -11.04
N ALA A 89 3.29 -12.28 -10.00
CA ALA A 89 2.78 -13.65 -10.16
C ALA A 89 1.26 -13.69 -10.44
N VAL A 90 0.48 -12.75 -9.88
CA VAL A 90 -1.00 -12.70 -10.02
C VAL A 90 -1.41 -12.05 -11.34
N ALA A 91 -0.76 -10.96 -11.75
CA ALA A 91 -1.15 -10.22 -12.94
C ALA A 91 -1.16 -11.06 -14.24
N PRO A 92 -0.20 -11.96 -14.51
CA PRO A 92 -0.26 -12.81 -15.70
C PRO A 92 -1.44 -13.79 -15.75
N VAL A 93 -1.93 -14.25 -14.59
CA VAL A 93 -3.03 -15.22 -14.53
C VAL A 93 -4.40 -14.57 -14.53
N THR A 94 -4.48 -13.26 -14.31
CA THR A 94 -5.71 -12.45 -14.34
C THR A 94 -5.86 -11.63 -15.62
N ALA A 95 -4.76 -11.19 -16.21
CA ALA A 95 -4.75 -10.30 -17.37
C ALA A 95 -5.62 -10.81 -18.53
N GLY A 96 -6.54 -9.95 -19.01
CA GLY A 96 -7.49 -10.29 -20.06
C GLY A 96 -8.58 -11.30 -19.69
N ARG A 97 -8.62 -11.80 -18.44
CA ARG A 97 -9.56 -12.84 -17.97
C ARG A 97 -10.54 -12.31 -16.97
N VAL A 98 -10.06 -11.70 -15.91
CA VAL A 98 -10.87 -11.04 -14.87
C VAL A 98 -10.22 -9.72 -14.47
N PRO A 99 -10.98 -8.69 -14.08
CA PRO A 99 -10.40 -7.45 -13.59
C PRO A 99 -9.62 -7.70 -12.29
N TYR A 100 -8.47 -7.05 -12.20
CA TYR A 100 -7.61 -7.10 -11.03
C TYR A 100 -7.27 -5.68 -10.59
N VAL A 101 -7.78 -5.25 -9.42
CA VAL A 101 -7.40 -3.99 -8.80
C VAL A 101 -6.29 -4.26 -7.78
N TYR A 102 -5.07 -3.90 -8.12
CA TYR A 102 -3.90 -3.96 -7.26
C TYR A 102 -3.82 -2.68 -6.43
N THR A 103 -3.83 -2.81 -5.10
CA THR A 103 -4.07 -1.66 -4.23
C THR A 103 -2.83 -1.15 -3.49
N SER A 104 -1.75 -1.91 -3.46
CA SER A 104 -0.51 -1.51 -2.78
C SER A 104 0.22 -0.42 -3.54
N LEU A 105 0.94 0.42 -2.79
CA LEU A 105 2.00 1.24 -3.38
C LEU A 105 3.00 0.34 -4.14
N TYR A 106 3.56 0.85 -5.22
CA TYR A 106 4.45 0.04 -6.05
C TYR A 106 5.39 0.88 -6.91
N GLU A 107 6.30 0.21 -7.61
CA GLU A 107 7.34 0.84 -8.42
C GLU A 107 6.84 1.56 -9.70
N GLY A 108 5.57 1.34 -10.09
CA GLY A 108 5.00 1.89 -11.34
C GLY A 108 5.12 0.93 -12.53
N GLY A 109 4.61 1.37 -13.70
CA GLY A 109 4.82 0.69 -14.98
C GLY A 109 3.92 -0.51 -15.28
N GLU A 110 2.86 -0.77 -14.50
CA GLU A 110 1.89 -1.83 -14.84
C GLU A 110 1.02 -1.42 -16.03
N ALA A 111 0.94 -2.26 -17.05
CA ALA A 111 0.22 -1.98 -18.28
C ALA A 111 -0.59 -3.18 -18.82
N ARG A 112 -0.68 -4.28 -18.07
CA ARG A 112 -1.42 -5.46 -18.52
C ARG A 112 -2.92 -5.19 -18.60
N PRO A 113 -3.61 -5.69 -19.65
CA PRO A 113 -5.04 -5.51 -19.80
C PRO A 113 -5.84 -6.00 -18.59
N GLY A 114 -6.67 -5.13 -18.01
CA GLY A 114 -7.53 -5.45 -16.88
C GLY A 114 -6.84 -5.43 -15.52
N VAL A 115 -5.55 -5.04 -15.46
CA VAL A 115 -4.88 -4.73 -14.20
C VAL A 115 -4.96 -3.23 -13.96
N PHE A 116 -5.66 -2.85 -12.90
CA PHE A 116 -5.84 -1.48 -12.45
C PHE A 116 -5.04 -1.27 -11.17
N CYS A 117 -4.31 -0.17 -11.07
CA CYS A 117 -3.46 0.12 -9.91
C CYS A 117 -4.02 1.32 -9.15
N SER A 118 -4.41 1.11 -7.88
CA SER A 118 -4.91 2.19 -7.02
C SER A 118 -3.88 2.65 -5.98
N GLY A 119 -2.74 1.97 -5.85
CA GLY A 119 -1.67 2.36 -4.95
C GLY A 119 -0.79 3.49 -5.51
N GLU A 120 -0.03 4.09 -4.61
CA GLU A 120 0.89 5.18 -4.90
C GLU A 120 2.13 4.70 -5.66
N THR A 121 2.79 5.64 -6.31
CA THR A 121 4.06 5.40 -7.04
C THR A 121 5.17 6.33 -6.53
N PRO A 122 6.45 6.01 -6.77
CA PRO A 122 7.57 6.83 -6.32
C PRO A 122 7.49 8.30 -6.77
N ALA A 123 6.99 8.58 -7.96
CA ALA A 123 6.81 9.95 -8.43
C ALA A 123 5.79 10.74 -7.60
N ARG A 124 4.82 10.05 -7.00
CA ARG A 124 3.79 10.66 -6.16
C ARG A 124 4.17 10.77 -4.70
N GLN A 125 4.93 9.81 -4.17
CA GLN A 125 5.31 9.77 -2.75
C GLN A 125 6.73 10.29 -2.52
N ILE A 126 7.71 9.79 -3.27
CA ILE A 126 9.12 10.00 -2.94
C ILE A 126 9.61 11.38 -3.38
N ALA A 127 9.38 11.74 -4.64
CA ALA A 127 9.90 13.00 -5.18
C ALA A 127 9.39 14.24 -4.43
N PRO A 128 8.07 14.41 -4.17
CA PRO A 128 7.58 15.57 -3.43
C PRO A 128 8.00 15.55 -1.97
N ALA A 129 8.03 14.39 -1.30
CA ALA A 129 8.46 14.28 0.09
C ALA A 129 9.95 14.62 0.26
N LEU A 130 10.83 14.11 -0.62
CA LEU A 130 12.26 14.46 -0.59
C LEU A 130 12.48 15.97 -0.82
N ARG A 131 11.68 16.58 -1.71
CA ARG A 131 11.72 18.04 -1.91
C ARG A 131 11.32 18.76 -0.62
N TRP A 132 10.23 18.38 0.00
CA TRP A 132 9.77 18.99 1.24
C TRP A 132 10.81 18.83 2.37
N LEU A 133 11.35 17.64 2.57
CA LEU A 133 12.37 17.36 3.59
C LEU A 133 13.67 18.13 3.34
N ARG A 134 14.06 18.35 2.06
CA ARG A 134 15.17 19.23 1.71
C ARG A 134 14.87 20.68 2.08
N ASP A 135 13.71 21.18 1.71
CA ASP A 135 13.37 22.61 1.80
C ASP A 135 13.01 23.04 3.22
N VAL A 136 12.36 22.17 3.99
CA VAL A 136 11.89 22.44 5.36
C VAL A 136 12.85 21.94 6.42
N CYS A 137 13.37 20.71 6.26
CA CYS A 137 14.25 20.10 7.26
C CYS A 137 15.75 20.21 6.90
N GLY A 138 16.10 20.69 5.71
CA GLY A 138 17.51 20.84 5.28
C GLY A 138 18.21 19.51 4.97
N VAL A 139 17.50 18.39 4.84
CA VAL A 139 18.08 17.06 4.64
C VAL A 139 18.47 16.87 3.18
N ARG A 140 19.76 16.79 2.91
CA ARG A 140 20.32 16.68 1.55
C ARG A 140 21.09 15.38 1.30
N ARG A 141 21.58 14.72 2.34
CA ARG A 141 22.38 13.49 2.25
C ARG A 141 21.61 12.33 2.85
N TRP A 142 21.38 11.31 2.01
CA TRP A 142 20.52 10.18 2.33
C TRP A 142 21.26 8.85 2.24
N PHE A 143 21.12 7.99 3.23
CA PHE A 143 21.44 6.58 3.12
C PHE A 143 20.17 5.80 2.80
N VAL A 144 20.22 4.83 1.88
CA VAL A 144 19.03 4.06 1.49
C VAL A 144 19.12 2.64 2.03
N VAL A 145 18.06 2.17 2.67
CA VAL A 145 17.91 0.78 3.11
C VAL A 145 16.65 0.19 2.49
N GLY A 146 16.75 -1.00 1.91
CA GLY A 146 15.58 -1.65 1.27
C GLY A 146 15.66 -3.17 1.32
N ASP A 147 14.49 -3.79 1.29
CA ASP A 147 14.38 -5.23 1.09
C ASP A 147 14.85 -5.62 -0.31
N ASP A 148 15.43 -6.80 -0.46
CA ASP A 148 16.01 -7.24 -1.71
C ASP A 148 14.99 -7.94 -2.62
N TYR A 149 14.06 -7.15 -3.18
CA TYR A 149 13.13 -7.62 -4.21
C TYR A 149 12.75 -6.47 -5.17
N VAL A 150 11.83 -6.70 -6.11
CA VAL A 150 11.55 -5.80 -7.24
C VAL A 150 11.16 -4.38 -6.82
N TRP A 151 10.24 -4.20 -5.84
CA TRP A 151 9.77 -2.87 -5.45
C TRP A 151 10.90 -1.97 -4.92
N PRO A 152 11.70 -2.35 -3.89
CA PRO A 152 12.80 -1.50 -3.43
C PRO A 152 13.86 -1.27 -4.50
N ARG A 153 14.20 -2.30 -5.27
CA ARG A 153 15.22 -2.20 -6.33
C ARG A 153 14.87 -1.15 -7.38
N VAL A 154 13.64 -1.20 -7.92
CA VAL A 154 13.18 -0.25 -8.93
C VAL A 154 12.94 1.13 -8.31
N SER A 155 12.33 1.19 -7.13
CA SER A 155 12.08 2.47 -6.43
C SER A 155 13.38 3.22 -6.12
N VAL A 156 14.44 2.52 -5.69
CA VAL A 156 15.76 3.15 -5.47
C VAL A 156 16.38 3.63 -6.78
N ALA A 157 16.21 2.90 -7.88
CA ALA A 157 16.71 3.37 -9.19
C ALA A 157 16.05 4.69 -9.59
N VAL A 158 14.73 4.79 -9.46
CA VAL A 158 13.97 6.03 -9.74
C VAL A 158 14.33 7.13 -8.73
N THR A 159 14.53 6.78 -7.46
CA THR A 159 14.96 7.75 -6.42
C THR A 159 16.31 8.39 -6.75
N ARG A 160 17.25 7.66 -7.38
CA ARG A 160 18.51 8.26 -7.85
C ARG A 160 18.30 9.36 -8.89
N GLU A 161 17.28 9.22 -9.73
CA GLU A 161 16.91 10.27 -10.71
C GLU A 161 16.33 11.49 -9.98
N PHE A 162 15.43 11.27 -9.03
CA PHE A 162 14.89 12.35 -8.19
C PHE A 162 15.99 13.06 -7.39
N ALA A 163 16.91 12.31 -6.79
CA ALA A 163 18.02 12.87 -6.04
C ALA A 163 18.87 13.82 -6.90
N ARG A 164 19.22 13.43 -8.13
CA ARG A 164 19.93 14.31 -9.06
C ARG A 164 19.12 15.57 -9.39
N ALA A 165 17.83 15.42 -9.68
CA ALA A 165 16.95 16.55 -10.02
C ALA A 165 16.73 17.52 -8.85
N LEU A 166 16.86 17.04 -7.61
CA LEU A 166 16.66 17.81 -6.38
C LEU A 166 17.99 18.26 -5.73
N ASP A 167 19.13 18.02 -6.35
CA ASP A 167 20.46 18.27 -5.77
C ASP A 167 20.63 17.60 -4.39
N LEU A 168 20.27 16.32 -4.32
CA LEU A 168 20.46 15.46 -3.16
C LEU A 168 21.54 14.44 -3.42
N GLN A 169 22.23 14.03 -2.36
CA GLN A 169 23.27 13.00 -2.41
C GLN A 169 22.79 11.70 -1.77
N LEU A 170 22.97 10.57 -2.45
CA LEU A 170 22.85 9.25 -1.85
C LEU A 170 24.22 8.78 -1.38
N THR A 171 24.45 8.77 -0.06
CA THR A 171 25.74 8.45 0.57
C THR A 171 26.01 6.95 0.60
N GLY A 172 24.97 6.13 0.51
CA GLY A 172 25.08 4.68 0.48
C GLY A 172 23.74 4.01 0.21
N THR A 173 23.82 2.71 -0.08
CA THR A 173 22.65 1.84 -0.25
C THR A 173 22.93 0.48 0.36
N ALA A 174 21.98 -0.04 1.14
CA ALA A 174 21.98 -1.41 1.64
C ALA A 174 20.70 -2.11 1.22
N TYR A 175 20.85 -3.33 0.69
CA TYR A 175 19.73 -4.24 0.49
C TYR A 175 19.86 -5.44 1.42
N VAL A 176 18.76 -5.85 2.03
CA VAL A 176 18.69 -7.00 2.92
C VAL A 176 17.63 -7.99 2.43
N PRO A 177 17.80 -9.29 2.66
CA PRO A 177 16.75 -10.27 2.36
C PRO A 177 15.44 -9.90 3.05
N LEU A 178 14.31 -10.05 2.34
CA LEU A 178 12.98 -9.89 2.94
C LEU A 178 12.82 -10.89 4.10
N GLY A 179 12.42 -10.40 5.27
CA GLY A 179 12.34 -11.18 6.52
C GLY A 179 13.61 -11.14 7.36
N THR A 180 14.48 -10.15 7.13
CA THR A 180 15.67 -9.91 7.96
C THR A 180 15.24 -9.50 9.37
N ALA A 181 15.74 -10.20 10.38
CA ALA A 181 15.46 -9.92 11.80
C ALA A 181 16.54 -9.05 12.48
N ASP A 182 17.79 -9.13 12.01
CA ASP A 182 18.92 -8.40 12.58
C ASP A 182 19.42 -7.32 11.61
N TYR A 183 19.39 -6.07 12.06
CA TYR A 183 19.81 -4.90 11.31
C TYR A 183 21.07 -4.23 11.85
N GLY A 184 21.76 -4.84 12.83
CA GLY A 184 22.93 -4.25 13.49
C GLY A 184 23.98 -3.75 12.50
N ASP A 185 24.43 -4.61 11.59
CA ASP A 185 25.44 -4.26 10.57
C ASP A 185 24.98 -3.12 9.62
N VAL A 186 23.69 -3.11 9.27
CA VAL A 186 23.13 -2.07 8.40
C VAL A 186 23.08 -0.74 9.15
N VAL A 187 22.63 -0.74 10.40
CA VAL A 187 22.58 0.46 11.25
C VAL A 187 23.98 1.01 11.50
N GLU A 188 24.97 0.15 11.75
CA GLU A 188 26.37 0.59 11.88
C GLU A 188 26.92 1.25 10.58
N ARG A 189 26.55 0.71 9.41
CA ARG A 189 26.92 1.34 8.13
C ARG A 189 26.26 2.71 7.97
N VAL A 190 25.01 2.86 8.39
CA VAL A 190 24.32 4.16 8.43
C VAL A 190 25.06 5.12 9.36
N ALA A 191 25.37 4.71 10.59
CA ALA A 191 26.06 5.53 11.59
C ALA A 191 27.44 6.00 11.15
N ARG A 192 28.16 5.18 10.37
CA ARG A 192 29.49 5.54 9.81
C ARG A 192 29.40 6.39 8.55
N SER A 193 28.21 6.57 7.97
CA SER A 193 28.02 7.42 6.79
C SER A 193 27.90 8.88 7.20
N ASP A 194 28.03 9.79 6.24
CA ASP A 194 27.77 11.22 6.44
C ASP A 194 26.32 11.60 6.12
N ALA A 195 25.41 10.64 6.15
CA ALA A 195 23.97 10.84 5.91
C ALA A 195 23.35 11.75 6.98
N GLN A 196 22.41 12.56 6.56
CA GLN A 196 21.52 13.35 7.43
C GLN A 196 20.17 12.67 7.62
N GLY A 197 19.86 11.75 6.72
CA GLY A 197 18.62 10.97 6.77
C GLY A 197 18.75 9.59 6.16
N VAL A 198 17.81 8.73 6.53
CA VAL A 198 17.71 7.36 6.01
C VAL A 198 16.39 7.20 5.28
N LEU A 199 16.46 6.81 4.01
CA LEU A 199 15.30 6.47 3.21
C LEU A 199 15.06 4.96 3.25
N LEU A 200 13.89 4.54 3.72
CA LEU A 200 13.56 3.15 3.95
C LEU A 200 12.57 2.62 2.90
N TYR A 201 12.90 1.49 2.30
CA TYR A 201 12.02 0.67 1.46
C TYR A 201 11.90 -0.73 2.08
N LEU A 202 11.39 -0.78 3.31
CA LEU A 202 11.23 -2.00 4.12
C LEU A 202 9.75 -2.31 4.31
N VAL A 203 9.40 -3.59 4.38
CA VAL A 203 7.99 -4.04 4.45
C VAL A 203 7.66 -4.57 5.84
N GLY A 204 6.63 -4.03 6.46
CA GLY A 204 6.01 -4.57 7.66
C GLY A 204 7.00 -4.83 8.79
N GLN A 205 7.19 -6.08 9.19
CA GLN A 205 8.07 -6.46 10.29
C GLN A 205 9.54 -6.09 10.06
N ASP A 206 10.00 -6.00 8.81
CA ASP A 206 11.38 -5.62 8.50
C ASP A 206 11.62 -4.15 8.86
N ALA A 207 10.66 -3.26 8.56
CA ALA A 207 10.73 -1.87 9.00
C ALA A 207 10.63 -1.72 10.52
N VAL A 208 9.82 -2.56 11.20
CA VAL A 208 9.74 -2.60 12.67
C VAL A 208 11.09 -3.00 13.26
N ALA A 209 11.71 -4.07 12.76
CA ALA A 209 13.01 -4.55 13.23
C ALA A 209 14.11 -3.50 13.00
N PHE A 210 14.14 -2.87 11.81
CA PHE A 210 15.07 -1.78 11.52
C PHE A 210 14.92 -0.61 12.50
N ASN A 211 13.68 -0.11 12.68
CA ASN A 211 13.44 1.05 13.56
C ASN A 211 13.85 0.77 15.01
N ARG A 212 13.60 -0.45 15.52
CA ARG A 212 14.05 -0.86 16.84
C ARG A 212 15.60 -0.92 16.95
N ALA A 213 16.26 -1.50 15.95
CA ALA A 213 17.72 -1.55 15.91
C ALA A 213 18.32 -0.13 15.80
N PHE A 214 17.71 0.73 15.00
CA PHE A 214 18.12 2.13 14.84
C PHE A 214 18.05 2.92 16.15
N ALA A 215 16.95 2.74 16.91
CA ALA A 215 16.80 3.36 18.22
C ALA A 215 17.74 2.75 19.27
N ALA A 216 17.98 1.46 19.22
CA ALA A 216 18.95 0.81 20.12
C ALA A 216 20.39 1.33 19.94
N HIS A 217 20.71 1.87 18.77
CA HIS A 217 21.98 2.59 18.48
C HIS A 217 21.93 4.07 18.81
N GLY A 218 20.80 4.61 19.30
CA GLY A 218 20.66 6.01 19.70
C GLY A 218 20.56 7.00 18.54
N LEU A 219 20.28 6.55 17.31
CA LEU A 219 20.30 7.38 16.12
C LEU A 219 18.99 8.13 15.82
N GLN A 220 17.91 7.79 16.53
CA GLN A 220 16.56 8.30 16.23
C GLN A 220 16.38 9.81 16.48
N ASP A 221 17.26 10.41 17.26
CA ASP A 221 17.23 11.86 17.52
C ASP A 221 18.15 12.66 16.58
N ASP A 222 19.18 12.00 16.02
CA ASP A 222 20.22 12.66 15.21
C ASP A 222 19.93 12.58 13.70
N LEU A 223 19.25 11.54 13.24
CA LEU A 223 18.98 11.30 11.82
C LEU A 223 17.49 11.24 11.52
N VAL A 224 17.09 11.97 10.49
CA VAL A 224 15.73 11.87 9.94
C VAL A 224 15.54 10.51 9.26
N ARG A 225 14.39 9.89 9.43
CA ARG A 225 14.00 8.75 8.60
C ARG A 225 12.81 9.13 7.74
N PHE A 226 12.80 8.64 6.51
CA PHE A 226 11.70 8.77 5.59
C PHE A 226 11.36 7.43 4.96
N THR A 227 10.08 7.13 4.85
CA THR A 227 9.59 5.90 4.20
C THR A 227 8.26 6.15 3.49
N PRO A 228 7.99 5.51 2.35
CA PRO A 228 6.65 5.49 1.75
C PRO A 228 5.73 4.43 2.36
N LEU A 229 6.23 3.58 3.26
CA LEU A 229 5.48 2.47 3.86
C LEU A 229 5.77 2.37 5.35
N MET A 230 4.94 3.00 6.13
CA MET A 230 4.87 2.85 7.58
C MET A 230 3.42 3.08 7.99
N GLU A 231 2.89 2.18 8.77
CA GLU A 231 1.48 2.11 9.12
C GLU A 231 1.29 2.21 10.63
N GLU A 232 0.10 2.56 11.12
CA GLU A 232 -0.21 2.71 12.54
C GLU A 232 0.09 1.43 13.35
N ASN A 233 -0.21 0.26 12.80
CA ASN A 233 0.13 -1.03 13.44
C ASN A 233 1.65 -1.28 13.50
N MET A 234 2.42 -0.73 12.56
CA MET A 234 3.88 -0.79 12.60
C MET A 234 4.46 0.18 13.63
N LEU A 235 3.84 1.37 13.83
CA LEU A 235 4.20 2.28 14.94
C LEU A 235 4.02 1.56 16.28
N LEU A 236 2.85 0.93 16.49
CA LEU A 236 2.55 0.14 17.67
C LEU A 236 3.60 -0.96 17.92
N ALA A 237 3.97 -1.68 16.88
CA ALA A 237 4.95 -2.76 16.95
C ALA A 237 6.38 -2.24 17.18
N SER A 238 6.73 -1.08 16.63
CA SER A 238 8.07 -0.48 16.80
C SER A 238 8.26 0.11 18.19
N GLY A 239 7.22 0.75 18.74
CA GLY A 239 7.26 1.56 19.94
C GLY A 239 7.55 3.04 19.63
N ALA A 240 6.97 3.94 20.43
CA ALA A 240 7.00 5.40 20.20
C ALA A 240 8.45 5.95 20.15
N GLU A 241 9.32 5.49 21.03
CA GLU A 241 10.72 5.91 21.05
C GLU A 241 11.47 5.55 19.76
N ALA A 242 11.17 4.37 19.20
CA ALA A 242 11.84 3.89 18.00
C ALA A 242 11.37 4.60 16.72
N THR A 243 10.29 5.37 16.78
CA THR A 243 9.71 6.04 15.61
C THR A 243 9.84 7.57 15.65
N ARG A 244 10.57 8.15 16.62
CA ARG A 244 10.87 9.59 16.63
C ARG A 244 11.60 10.00 15.34
N ASN A 245 11.30 11.19 14.80
CA ASN A 245 11.86 11.71 13.54
C ASN A 245 11.65 10.79 12.31
N LEU A 246 10.56 10.02 12.31
CA LEU A 246 10.18 9.19 11.19
C LEU A 246 9.06 9.87 10.38
N PHE A 247 9.37 10.25 9.16
CA PHE A 247 8.44 10.84 8.19
C PHE A 247 7.88 9.77 7.26
N VAL A 248 6.60 9.91 6.92
CA VAL A 248 5.88 8.97 6.07
C VAL A 248 5.10 9.72 5.02
N CYS A 249 5.07 9.22 3.78
CA CYS A 249 4.22 9.77 2.74
C CYS A 249 3.25 8.70 2.23
N ALA A 250 1.97 8.90 2.44
CA ALA A 250 0.91 7.96 2.05
C ALA A 250 -0.37 8.71 1.64
N ALA A 251 -1.28 7.99 0.99
CA ALA A 251 -2.56 8.57 0.57
C ALA A 251 -3.59 8.62 1.72
N TYR A 252 -3.42 7.79 2.74
CA TYR A 252 -4.31 7.74 3.90
C TYR A 252 -3.52 7.64 5.20
N PHE A 253 -4.01 8.31 6.23
CA PHE A 253 -3.63 8.15 7.64
C PHE A 253 -4.91 8.12 8.47
N ARG A 254 -4.95 7.31 9.52
CA ARG A 254 -6.10 7.26 10.43
C ARG A 254 -6.45 8.62 11.02
N SER A 255 -5.45 9.47 11.20
CA SER A 255 -5.58 10.84 11.71
C SER A 255 -6.13 11.86 10.72
N LEU A 256 -6.38 11.49 9.45
CA LEU A 256 -6.98 12.40 8.48
C LEU A 256 -8.38 12.85 8.93
N ALA A 257 -8.55 14.18 9.10
CA ALA A 257 -9.78 14.80 9.57
C ALA A 257 -10.68 15.33 8.43
N THR A 258 -10.72 14.63 7.28
CA THR A 258 -11.66 14.96 6.21
C THR A 258 -13.04 14.32 6.49
N PRO A 259 -14.14 14.90 5.99
CA PRO A 259 -15.47 14.32 6.20
C PRO A 259 -15.57 12.86 5.76
N SER A 260 -14.97 12.51 4.61
CA SER A 260 -14.98 11.14 4.06
C SER A 260 -14.13 10.17 4.89
N ALA A 261 -12.95 10.60 5.37
CA ALA A 261 -12.11 9.76 6.25
C ALA A 261 -12.79 9.52 7.61
N LEU A 262 -13.42 10.55 8.19
CA LEU A 262 -14.15 10.43 9.45
C LEU A 262 -15.39 9.53 9.30
N ALA A 263 -16.14 9.66 8.19
CA ALA A 263 -17.29 8.79 7.90
C ALA A 263 -16.87 7.32 7.75
N PHE A 264 -15.75 7.07 7.04
CA PHE A 264 -15.18 5.73 6.89
C PHE A 264 -14.73 5.16 8.25
N GLY A 265 -14.01 5.92 9.06
CA GLY A 265 -13.57 5.52 10.39
C GLY A 265 -14.77 5.19 11.30
N GLY A 266 -15.83 6.02 11.26
CA GLY A 266 -17.07 5.78 11.99
C GLY A 266 -17.78 4.51 11.55
N ALA A 267 -17.89 4.26 10.23
CA ALA A 267 -18.48 3.03 9.68
C ALA A 267 -17.66 1.79 10.07
N TYR A 268 -16.33 1.87 10.02
CA TYR A 268 -15.43 0.79 10.41
C TYR A 268 -15.58 0.41 11.89
N VAL A 269 -15.51 1.39 12.81
CA VAL A 269 -15.70 1.15 14.24
C VAL A 269 -17.13 0.68 14.54
N GLY A 270 -18.13 1.22 13.86
CA GLY A 270 -19.52 0.78 13.99
C GLY A 270 -19.74 -0.67 13.55
N HIS A 271 -18.92 -1.16 12.61
CA HIS A 271 -18.99 -2.54 12.13
C HIS A 271 -18.21 -3.53 13.01
N HIS A 272 -17.00 -3.17 13.46
CA HIS A 272 -16.08 -4.10 14.13
C HIS A 272 -15.93 -3.85 15.64
N GLY A 273 -16.50 -2.77 16.14
CA GLY A 273 -16.39 -2.40 17.55
C GLY A 273 -15.06 -1.71 17.91
N PRO A 274 -14.87 -1.39 19.20
CA PRO A 274 -13.70 -0.64 19.68
C PRO A 274 -12.38 -1.43 19.61
N ASP A 275 -12.45 -2.75 19.58
CA ASP A 275 -11.28 -3.65 19.52
C ASP A 275 -10.87 -3.99 18.08
N ALA A 276 -11.43 -3.26 17.10
CA ALA A 276 -11.08 -3.42 15.69
C ALA A 276 -9.56 -3.25 15.47
N PRO A 277 -8.95 -4.01 14.54
CA PRO A 277 -7.55 -3.77 14.16
C PRO A 277 -7.34 -2.30 13.73
N PRO A 278 -6.17 -1.71 14.02
CA PRO A 278 -5.92 -0.30 13.68
C PRO A 278 -6.12 -0.03 12.20
N LEU A 279 -6.88 1.03 11.87
CA LEU A 279 -6.96 1.54 10.51
C LEU A 279 -5.57 2.05 10.09
N ASN A 280 -5.22 1.81 8.84
CA ASN A 280 -3.97 2.20 8.22
C ASN A 280 -4.13 2.28 6.69
N ASN A 281 -3.16 2.84 5.99
CA ASN A 281 -3.23 3.02 4.53
C ASN A 281 -3.29 1.68 3.77
N ALA A 282 -2.60 0.64 4.24
CA ALA A 282 -2.64 -0.69 3.60
C ALA A 282 -4.05 -1.30 3.67
N ALA A 283 -4.70 -1.21 4.83
CA ALA A 283 -6.06 -1.71 5.02
C ALA A 283 -7.08 -0.87 4.25
N GLU A 284 -6.98 0.47 4.36
CA GLU A 284 -7.86 1.39 3.64
C GLU A 284 -7.78 1.17 2.12
N SER A 285 -6.61 0.84 1.59
CA SER A 285 -6.45 0.51 0.18
C SER A 285 -7.32 -0.68 -0.28
N CYS A 286 -7.60 -1.64 0.61
CA CYS A 286 -8.52 -2.74 0.31
C CYS A 286 -9.98 -2.26 0.18
N TYR A 287 -10.36 -1.21 0.92
CA TYR A 287 -11.65 -0.53 0.75
C TYR A 287 -11.72 0.12 -0.64
N GLU A 288 -10.71 0.93 -0.97
CA GLU A 288 -10.59 1.58 -2.28
C GLU A 288 -10.57 0.56 -3.43
N GLY A 289 -9.95 -0.60 -3.25
CA GLY A 289 -9.93 -1.65 -4.27
C GLY A 289 -11.31 -2.19 -4.62
N LEU A 290 -12.18 -2.38 -3.64
CA LEU A 290 -13.57 -2.82 -3.85
C LEU A 290 -14.43 -1.68 -4.42
N LEU A 291 -14.24 -0.44 -3.98
CA LEU A 291 -14.91 0.72 -4.59
C LEU A 291 -14.49 0.91 -6.04
N ALA A 292 -13.21 0.76 -6.36
CA ALA A 292 -12.68 0.84 -7.72
C ALA A 292 -13.33 -0.22 -8.63
N LEU A 293 -13.39 -1.48 -8.18
CA LEU A 293 -14.08 -2.55 -8.90
C LEU A 293 -15.55 -2.18 -9.16
N ALA A 294 -16.26 -1.71 -8.14
CA ALA A 294 -17.65 -1.33 -8.24
C ALA A 294 -17.87 -0.15 -9.21
N ALA A 295 -17.03 0.91 -9.11
CA ALA A 295 -17.10 2.09 -9.96
C ALA A 295 -16.82 1.75 -11.44
N LEU A 296 -15.76 0.98 -11.70
CA LEU A 296 -15.40 0.53 -13.04
C LEU A 296 -16.48 -0.38 -13.64
N ALA A 297 -16.97 -1.36 -12.87
CA ALA A 297 -18.01 -2.27 -13.33
C ALA A 297 -19.34 -1.54 -13.60
N ARG A 298 -19.73 -0.61 -12.74
CA ARG A 298 -20.91 0.25 -12.97
C ARG A 298 -20.78 1.05 -14.27
N ARG A 299 -19.62 1.65 -14.50
CA ARG A 299 -19.36 2.46 -15.72
C ARG A 299 -19.35 1.60 -16.99
N ALA A 300 -18.79 0.39 -16.91
CA ALA A 300 -18.74 -0.56 -18.01
C ALA A 300 -20.04 -1.34 -18.23
N GLY A 301 -20.94 -1.37 -17.24
CA GLY A 301 -22.13 -2.24 -17.20
C GLY A 301 -21.77 -3.73 -17.12
N SER A 302 -20.55 -4.08 -16.68
CA SER A 302 -20.00 -5.44 -16.73
C SER A 302 -18.67 -5.54 -15.98
N LEU A 303 -18.30 -6.77 -15.56
CA LEU A 303 -16.95 -7.13 -15.10
C LEU A 303 -16.05 -7.61 -16.27
N ASP A 304 -16.47 -7.43 -17.51
CA ASP A 304 -15.63 -7.77 -18.66
C ASP A 304 -14.41 -6.85 -18.75
N VAL A 305 -13.23 -7.45 -18.83
CA VAL A 305 -11.94 -6.73 -18.79
C VAL A 305 -11.82 -5.69 -19.89
N ALA A 306 -12.23 -6.03 -21.13
CA ALA A 306 -12.10 -5.12 -22.26
C ALA A 306 -13.03 -3.92 -22.12
N ARG A 307 -14.27 -4.15 -21.66
CA ARG A 307 -15.23 -3.08 -21.39
C ARG A 307 -14.78 -2.17 -20.26
N MET A 308 -14.29 -2.75 -19.15
CA MET A 308 -13.77 -1.95 -18.03
C MET A 308 -12.55 -1.12 -18.46
N ALA A 309 -11.61 -1.71 -19.19
CA ALA A 309 -10.43 -0.99 -19.68
C ALA A 309 -10.78 0.15 -20.62
N ALA A 310 -11.80 -0.04 -21.49
CA ALA A 310 -12.23 0.98 -22.45
C ALA A 310 -12.86 2.23 -21.79
N VAL A 311 -13.38 2.11 -20.57
CA VAL A 311 -14.06 3.21 -19.86
C VAL A 311 -13.34 3.70 -18.61
N ALA A 312 -12.18 3.13 -18.27
CA ALA A 312 -11.50 3.38 -17.01
C ALA A 312 -11.06 4.84 -16.86
N ASP A 313 -10.59 5.46 -17.94
CA ASP A 313 -10.12 6.85 -17.89
C ASP A 313 -11.23 7.79 -17.43
N GLY A 314 -10.96 8.59 -16.40
CA GLY A 314 -11.93 9.51 -15.79
C GLY A 314 -12.95 8.85 -14.84
N VAL A 315 -12.98 7.54 -14.66
CA VAL A 315 -13.80 6.92 -13.63
C VAL A 315 -13.25 7.31 -12.25
N GLY A 316 -14.09 7.94 -11.43
CA GLY A 316 -13.71 8.43 -10.11
C GLY A 316 -14.84 8.35 -9.11
N TRP A 317 -14.49 8.56 -7.85
CA TRP A 317 -15.41 8.61 -6.70
C TRP A 317 -14.78 9.43 -5.57
N ASP A 318 -15.57 9.68 -4.55
CA ASP A 318 -15.13 10.29 -3.29
C ASP A 318 -14.98 9.18 -2.25
N GLY A 319 -13.76 8.89 -1.87
CA GLY A 319 -13.40 7.81 -0.92
C GLY A 319 -12.77 8.36 0.36
N PRO A 320 -12.30 7.49 1.27
CA PRO A 320 -11.62 7.90 2.50
C PRO A 320 -10.38 8.78 2.25
N ARG A 321 -9.74 8.63 1.09
CA ARG A 321 -8.60 9.45 0.62
C ARG A 321 -9.03 10.79 0.01
N GLY A 322 -10.34 11.09 -0.02
CA GLY A 322 -10.93 12.18 -0.77
C GLY A 322 -11.22 11.81 -2.23
N PRO A 323 -11.34 12.81 -3.14
CA PRO A 323 -11.64 12.56 -4.55
C PRO A 323 -10.50 11.84 -5.25
N VAL A 324 -10.83 10.74 -5.93
CA VAL A 324 -9.91 9.93 -6.72
C VAL A 324 -10.47 9.70 -8.12
N ALA A 325 -9.60 9.53 -9.11
CA ALA A 325 -10.01 9.19 -10.47
C ALA A 325 -8.92 8.42 -11.23
N PHE A 326 -9.31 7.49 -12.09
CA PHE A 326 -8.39 6.79 -12.97
C PHE A 326 -7.88 7.69 -14.10
N THR A 327 -6.61 7.57 -14.40
CA THR A 327 -5.99 8.01 -15.65
C THR A 327 -5.40 6.76 -16.30
N GLY A 328 -6.01 6.34 -17.40
CA GLY A 328 -5.77 5.00 -17.93
C GLY A 328 -6.12 3.93 -16.89
N ASN A 329 -5.14 3.10 -16.53
CA ASN A 329 -5.30 2.05 -15.52
C ASN A 329 -4.72 2.41 -14.14
N HIS A 330 -4.34 3.67 -13.91
CA HIS A 330 -3.75 4.14 -12.65
C HIS A 330 -4.64 5.17 -11.96
N LEU A 331 -4.88 4.97 -10.66
CA LEU A 331 -5.65 5.90 -9.85
C LEU A 331 -4.82 7.14 -9.52
N ARG A 332 -5.38 8.32 -9.77
CA ARG A 332 -4.87 9.58 -9.24
C ARG A 332 -5.49 9.83 -7.89
N GLN A 333 -4.68 10.16 -6.93
CA GLN A 333 -5.05 10.44 -5.55
C GLN A 333 -4.12 11.48 -4.94
N ARG A 334 -4.55 12.10 -3.88
CA ARG A 334 -3.71 12.94 -3.04
C ARG A 334 -2.76 12.09 -2.23
N VAL A 335 -1.64 12.65 -1.84
CA VAL A 335 -0.73 12.07 -0.86
C VAL A 335 -0.42 13.10 0.20
N HIS A 336 -0.19 12.63 1.40
CA HIS A 336 0.10 13.46 2.56
C HIS A 336 1.46 13.08 3.12
N LEU A 337 2.20 14.08 3.57
CA LEU A 337 3.39 13.87 4.38
C LEU A 337 3.00 14.00 5.85
N ALA A 338 3.38 13.02 6.64
CA ALA A 338 3.17 13.00 8.07
C ALA A 338 4.45 12.65 8.82
N VAL A 339 4.51 12.95 10.09
CA VAL A 339 5.55 12.52 11.02
C VAL A 339 4.92 11.61 12.08
N ALA A 340 5.66 10.59 12.49
CA ALA A 340 5.22 9.72 13.58
C ALA A 340 5.16 10.52 14.90
N ASP A 341 4.03 10.46 15.59
CA ASP A 341 3.78 11.04 16.91
C ASP A 341 3.20 9.96 17.83
N GLY A 342 4.06 9.38 18.64
CA GLY A 342 3.70 8.27 19.51
C GLY A 342 3.29 7.03 18.71
N TYR A 343 2.00 6.70 18.71
CA TYR A 343 1.41 5.55 18.02
C TYR A 343 0.46 5.97 16.88
N ASP A 344 0.53 7.23 16.48
CA ASP A 344 -0.26 7.81 15.41
C ASP A 344 0.62 8.69 14.50
N PHE A 345 0.03 9.35 13.54
CA PHE A 345 0.71 10.26 12.63
C PHE A 345 0.15 11.67 12.75
N ASP A 346 1.05 12.67 12.85
CA ASP A 346 0.72 14.06 12.65
C ASP A 346 0.90 14.43 11.17
N VAL A 347 -0.20 14.78 10.50
CA VAL A 347 -0.23 15.11 9.08
C VAL A 347 0.22 16.55 8.87
N LEU A 348 1.37 16.73 8.23
CA LEU A 348 2.05 18.02 8.08
C LEU A 348 1.65 18.76 6.80
N ALA A 349 1.46 18.04 5.70
CA ALA A 349 1.20 18.64 4.39
C ALA A 349 0.50 17.68 3.43
N GLU A 350 -0.32 18.21 2.54
CA GLU A 350 -0.72 17.57 1.28
C GLU A 350 0.34 17.91 0.21
N LEU A 351 0.81 16.89 -0.55
CA LEU A 351 1.92 17.02 -1.52
C LEU A 351 1.47 16.88 -2.98
#